data_f3172a81119d9f33d131016f95a5d1ad
#
_entry.id   f3172a81119d9f33d131016f95a5d1ad
#
_cell.length_a   1.000
_cell.length_b   1.000
_cell.length_c   1.000
_cell.angle_alpha   90.00
_cell.angle_beta   90.00
_cell.angle_gamma   90.00
#
_symmetry.space_group_name_H-M   'P 1'
#
loop_
_entity.id
_entity.type
_entity.pdbx_description
1 polymer ?
#
loop_
_entity_poly.entity_id
_entity_poly.type
_entity_poly.pdbx_seq_one_letter_code
_entity_poly.pdbx_strand_id
1 'polypeptide(L)'
;SRGIGVDENGVRIKTPFVSYGNWFKNFFQTGWTATNTLSVSGKINKNNAIRFSVTDYRSESIVPNSPWSKQSLSLKSNNKINRWLSVDTSLTYYRKDDDNLPVMGYGSSSIMYSLWCMSPNIDMNWAKQYWLPGQEHVQQDAGLSGGKNNPYFTAYEQLNTLDRDRMYGNTALNLHLYKGLDLMLRGGIDFSRDLRSTRHPKSSYSYK
;
A
#
# COMPACT_ATOMS: atom_id res chain seq x y z
N SER A 1 13.73 -32.17 16.87
CA SER A 1 12.49 -31.39 16.79
C SER A 1 12.77 -29.93 17.19
N ARG A 2 12.48 -28.97 16.33
CA ARG A 2 12.49 -27.56 16.72
C ARG A 2 11.28 -27.34 17.59
N GLY A 3 11.47 -26.92 18.85
CA GLY A 3 10.38 -26.60 19.75
C GLY A 3 9.62 -25.37 19.24
N ILE A 4 8.37 -25.30 19.57
CA ILE A 4 7.50 -24.16 19.32
C ILE A 4 7.64 -23.25 20.52
N GLY A 5 8.33 -22.16 20.37
CA GLY A 5 8.53 -21.26 21.48
C GLY A 5 9.20 -21.90 22.69
N VAL A 6 9.05 -21.28 23.79
CA VAL A 6 9.49 -21.75 25.12
C VAL A 6 8.28 -21.74 26.06
N ASP A 7 8.27 -22.63 27.02
CA ASP A 7 7.30 -22.62 28.11
C ASP A 7 7.61 -21.48 29.10
N GLU A 8 6.80 -21.35 30.15
CA GLU A 8 6.97 -20.36 31.21
C GLU A 8 8.30 -20.43 31.95
N ASN A 9 9.01 -21.58 31.85
CA ASN A 9 10.33 -21.82 32.43
C ASN A 9 11.48 -21.60 31.42
N GLY A 10 11.18 -21.15 30.20
CA GLY A 10 12.17 -20.96 29.15
C GLY A 10 12.61 -22.27 28.46
N VAL A 11 11.95 -23.38 28.71
CA VAL A 11 12.23 -24.67 28.09
C VAL A 11 11.51 -24.79 26.76
N ARG A 12 12.21 -25.23 25.71
CA ARG A 12 11.62 -25.43 24.39
C ARG A 12 10.54 -26.51 24.37
N ILE A 13 9.35 -26.13 23.92
CA ILE A 13 8.23 -27.04 23.78
C ILE A 13 8.48 -27.97 22.58
N LYS A 14 8.44 -29.27 22.81
CA LYS A 14 8.55 -30.27 21.75
C LYS A 14 7.21 -30.53 21.11
N THR A 15 7.14 -30.53 19.77
CA THR A 15 5.95 -30.81 19.01
C THR A 15 6.12 -31.97 18.05
N PRO A 16 5.06 -32.67 17.67
CA PRO A 16 5.09 -33.66 16.62
C PRO A 16 5.61 -33.06 15.32
N PHE A 17 6.45 -33.84 14.60
CA PHE A 17 6.89 -33.47 13.27
C PHE A 17 5.81 -33.90 12.26
N VAL A 18 4.77 -33.08 12.13
CA VAL A 18 3.65 -33.26 11.19
C VAL A 18 3.53 -32.09 10.27
N SER A 19 3.05 -32.32 9.06
CA SER A 19 2.79 -31.22 8.12
C SER A 19 1.44 -30.58 8.45
N TYR A 20 1.44 -29.26 8.67
CA TYR A 20 0.21 -28.47 8.75
C TYR A 20 -0.16 -28.02 7.32
N GLY A 21 -1.08 -28.73 6.70
CA GLY A 21 -1.57 -28.39 5.36
C GLY A 21 -2.01 -26.93 5.26
N ASN A 22 -1.74 -26.28 4.12
CA ASN A 22 -2.03 -24.87 3.89
C ASN A 22 -1.35 -23.87 4.84
N TRP A 23 -0.30 -24.27 5.53
CA TRP A 23 0.45 -23.42 6.46
C TRP A 23 0.81 -22.07 5.85
N PHE A 24 1.26 -22.02 4.61
CA PHE A 24 1.58 -20.80 3.87
C PHE A 24 0.35 -19.92 3.68
N LYS A 25 -0.76 -20.50 3.24
CA LYS A 25 -2.02 -19.80 3.03
C LYS A 25 -2.60 -19.21 4.33
N ASN A 26 -2.39 -19.91 5.45
CA ASN A 26 -2.95 -19.51 6.75
C ASN A 26 -2.31 -18.23 7.32
N PHE A 27 -1.20 -17.77 6.74
CA PHE A 27 -0.64 -16.46 7.08
C PHE A 27 -1.49 -15.32 6.52
N PHE A 28 -2.04 -15.48 5.32
CA PHE A 28 -2.75 -14.43 4.63
C PHE A 28 -4.19 -14.27 5.14
N GLN A 29 -4.68 -13.05 5.05
CA GLN A 29 -6.07 -12.72 5.34
C GLN A 29 -6.86 -12.47 4.05
N THR A 30 -8.18 -12.38 4.16
CA THR A 30 -9.02 -11.92 3.05
C THR A 30 -8.84 -10.42 2.89
N GLY A 31 -8.27 -10.00 1.78
CA GLY A 31 -8.20 -8.59 1.41
C GLY A 31 -9.55 -8.09 0.90
N TRP A 32 -9.78 -6.80 1.07
CA TRP A 32 -10.96 -6.12 0.51
C TRP A 32 -10.59 -4.75 -0.05
N THR A 33 -11.42 -4.26 -0.95
CA THR A 33 -11.27 -2.93 -1.54
C THR A 33 -12.63 -2.28 -1.69
N ALA A 34 -12.74 -1.04 -1.26
CA ALA A 34 -13.92 -0.21 -1.46
C ALA A 34 -13.53 1.06 -2.24
N THR A 35 -14.31 1.36 -3.27
CA THR A 35 -14.14 2.59 -4.06
C THR A 35 -15.46 3.32 -4.14
N ASN A 36 -15.50 4.54 -3.61
CA ASN A 36 -16.66 5.42 -3.66
C ASN A 36 -16.34 6.64 -4.50
N THR A 37 -17.12 6.91 -5.52
CA THR A 37 -16.92 8.06 -6.39
C THR A 37 -18.22 8.87 -6.50
N LEU A 38 -18.10 10.16 -6.19
CA LEU A 38 -19.15 11.14 -6.45
C LEU A 38 -18.66 12.07 -7.56
N SER A 39 -19.47 12.22 -8.60
CA SER A 39 -19.18 13.14 -9.70
C SER A 39 -20.37 14.05 -9.96
N VAL A 40 -20.09 15.33 -10.10
CA VAL A 40 -21.06 16.33 -10.52
C VAL A 40 -20.55 16.95 -11.81
N SER A 41 -21.40 16.99 -12.82
CA SER A 41 -21.09 17.64 -14.10
C SER A 41 -22.24 18.51 -14.54
N GLY A 42 -21.91 19.65 -15.12
CA GLY A 42 -22.92 20.60 -15.60
C GLY A 42 -22.38 21.48 -16.71
N LYS A 43 -23.32 22.06 -17.47
CA LYS A 43 -23.03 23.11 -18.41
C LYS A 43 -23.32 24.45 -17.73
N ILE A 44 -22.31 25.30 -17.63
CA ILE A 44 -22.47 26.66 -17.13
C ILE A 44 -23.27 27.48 -18.15
N ASN A 45 -23.01 27.23 -19.44
CA ASN A 45 -23.73 27.74 -20.57
C ASN A 45 -23.59 26.82 -21.80
N LYS A 46 -24.05 27.20 -22.98
CA LYS A 46 -23.95 26.40 -24.21
C LYS A 46 -22.51 26.06 -24.62
N ASN A 47 -21.53 26.84 -24.16
CA ASN A 47 -20.13 26.77 -24.58
C ASN A 47 -19.19 26.26 -23.49
N ASN A 48 -19.66 26.18 -22.24
CA ASN A 48 -18.80 25.88 -21.10
C ASN A 48 -19.40 24.75 -20.28
N ALA A 49 -18.59 23.70 -20.06
CA ALA A 49 -18.92 22.56 -19.24
C ALA A 49 -17.84 22.35 -18.17
N ILE A 50 -18.28 21.93 -17.00
CA ILE A 50 -17.41 21.59 -15.88
C ILE A 50 -17.82 20.24 -15.29
N ARG A 51 -16.83 19.46 -14.88
CA ARG A 51 -17.02 18.24 -14.11
C ARG A 51 -16.09 18.25 -12.93
N PHE A 52 -16.66 18.00 -11.77
CA PHE A 52 -15.96 17.79 -10.52
C PHE A 52 -16.18 16.35 -10.05
N SER A 53 -15.14 15.68 -9.55
CA SER A 53 -15.24 14.32 -9.03
C SER A 53 -14.41 14.17 -7.77
N VAL A 54 -14.97 13.50 -6.77
CA VAL A 54 -14.32 13.08 -5.55
C VAL A 54 -14.32 11.56 -5.52
N THR A 55 -13.18 10.96 -5.24
CA THR A 55 -13.08 9.50 -5.08
C THR A 55 -12.39 9.19 -3.76
N ASP A 56 -13.01 8.35 -2.94
CA ASP A 56 -12.42 7.71 -1.76
C ASP A 56 -12.19 6.24 -2.08
N TYR A 57 -10.95 5.82 -1.94
CA TYR A 57 -10.50 4.45 -2.14
C TYR A 57 -9.89 3.96 -0.84
N ARG A 58 -10.33 2.79 -0.36
CA ARG A 58 -9.80 2.12 0.82
C ARG A 58 -9.56 0.66 0.51
N SER A 59 -8.45 0.15 0.99
CA SER A 59 -8.07 -1.24 0.75
C SER A 59 -7.34 -1.81 1.96
N GLU A 60 -7.67 -3.05 2.28
CA GLU A 60 -6.91 -3.92 3.16
C GLU A 60 -6.26 -5.00 2.31
N SER A 61 -4.95 -5.16 2.43
CA SER A 61 -4.21 -6.16 1.66
C SER A 61 -4.48 -7.58 2.18
N ILE A 62 -4.13 -8.58 1.37
CA ILE A 62 -4.07 -9.98 1.82
C ILE A 62 -2.95 -10.20 2.85
N VAL A 63 -1.95 -9.34 2.90
CA VAL A 63 -0.91 -9.35 3.94
C VAL A 63 -1.47 -8.67 5.18
N PRO A 64 -1.41 -9.29 6.36
CA PRO A 64 -1.89 -8.69 7.60
C PRO A 64 -1.24 -7.32 7.87
N ASN A 65 -1.99 -6.41 8.48
CA ASN A 65 -1.54 -5.07 8.86
C ASN A 65 -0.99 -4.23 7.70
N SER A 66 -1.65 -4.26 6.57
CA SER A 66 -1.24 -3.50 5.37
C SER A 66 -2.42 -2.74 4.75
N PRO A 67 -3.12 -1.89 5.54
CA PRO A 67 -4.17 -1.02 5.02
C PRO A 67 -3.55 0.15 4.25
N TRP A 68 -4.28 0.63 3.24
CA TRP A 68 -3.95 1.86 2.56
C TRP A 68 -5.20 2.57 2.05
N SER A 69 -5.11 3.87 1.93
CA SER A 69 -6.20 4.70 1.43
C SER A 69 -5.71 5.70 0.40
N LYS A 70 -6.65 6.17 -0.44
CA LYS A 70 -6.39 7.21 -1.42
C LYS A 70 -7.63 8.06 -1.62
N GLN A 71 -7.52 9.35 -1.36
CA GLN A 71 -8.54 10.33 -1.66
C GLN A 71 -8.11 11.14 -2.88
N SER A 72 -8.99 11.32 -3.84
CA SER A 72 -8.68 12.11 -5.03
C SER A 72 -9.79 13.10 -5.38
N LEU A 73 -9.36 14.28 -5.81
CA LEU A 73 -10.20 15.36 -6.34
C LEU A 73 -9.83 15.57 -7.81
N SER A 74 -10.79 15.56 -8.70
CA SER A 74 -10.58 15.83 -10.12
C SER A 74 -11.49 16.91 -10.60
N LEU A 75 -10.91 17.85 -11.33
CA LEU A 75 -11.62 18.93 -12.02
C LEU A 75 -11.33 18.83 -13.51
N LYS A 76 -12.39 18.80 -14.32
CA LYS A 76 -12.27 18.91 -15.78
C LYS A 76 -13.15 20.04 -16.25
N SER A 77 -12.65 20.83 -17.18
CA SER A 77 -13.38 21.96 -17.73
C SER A 77 -13.13 22.07 -19.23
N ASN A 78 -14.20 22.22 -19.99
CA ASN A 78 -14.17 22.45 -21.42
C ASN A 78 -14.84 23.78 -21.69
N ASN A 79 -14.09 24.74 -22.19
CA ASN A 79 -14.57 26.11 -22.39
C ASN A 79 -14.34 26.56 -23.83
N LYS A 80 -15.41 26.82 -24.53
CA LYS A 80 -15.36 27.50 -25.84
C LYS A 80 -15.45 29.01 -25.59
N ILE A 81 -14.31 29.67 -25.64
CA ILE A 81 -14.19 31.11 -25.37
C ILE A 81 -14.85 31.91 -26.47
N ASN A 82 -14.56 31.54 -27.73
CA ASN A 82 -15.16 32.14 -28.90
C ASN A 82 -15.11 31.14 -30.09
N ARG A 83 -15.39 31.61 -31.33
CA ARG A 83 -15.41 30.73 -32.50
C ARG A 83 -14.06 30.19 -32.94
N TRP A 84 -12.94 30.78 -32.48
CA TRP A 84 -11.59 30.40 -32.88
C TRP A 84 -10.75 29.89 -31.72
N LEU A 85 -11.21 29.96 -30.46
CA LEU A 85 -10.46 29.52 -29.28
C LEU A 85 -11.33 28.65 -28.37
N SER A 86 -10.87 27.46 -28.06
CA SER A 86 -11.36 26.64 -26.92
C SER A 86 -10.22 26.23 -25.98
N VAL A 87 -10.57 26.07 -24.72
CA VAL A 87 -9.64 25.73 -23.64
C VAL A 87 -10.15 24.51 -22.89
N ASP A 88 -9.36 23.45 -22.88
CA ASP A 88 -9.63 22.22 -22.14
C ASP A 88 -8.66 22.11 -20.98
N THR A 89 -9.16 22.02 -19.77
CA THR A 89 -8.33 21.89 -18.54
C THR A 89 -8.71 20.63 -17.80
N SER A 90 -7.70 19.91 -17.33
CA SER A 90 -7.85 18.77 -16.45
C SER A 90 -6.84 18.91 -15.30
N LEU A 91 -7.33 18.88 -14.06
CA LEU A 91 -6.51 18.94 -12.86
C LEU A 91 -6.95 17.82 -11.92
N THR A 92 -6.00 17.08 -11.38
CA THR A 92 -6.25 16.05 -10.38
C THR A 92 -5.25 16.21 -9.25
N TYR A 93 -5.78 16.21 -8.04
CA TYR A 93 -5.02 16.08 -6.81
C TYR A 93 -5.40 14.78 -6.13
N TYR A 94 -4.43 14.07 -5.57
CA TYR A 94 -4.70 12.97 -4.65
C TYR A 94 -3.72 12.93 -3.49
N ARG A 95 -4.23 12.46 -2.38
CA ARG A 95 -3.48 12.02 -1.22
C ARG A 95 -3.60 10.51 -1.09
N LYS A 96 -2.47 9.84 -0.89
CA LYS A 96 -2.38 8.40 -0.63
C LYS A 96 -1.62 8.18 0.66
N ASP A 97 -2.24 7.43 1.57
CA ASP A 97 -1.66 7.07 2.85
C ASP A 97 -1.55 5.53 2.91
N ASP A 98 -0.32 5.02 3.07
CA ASP A 98 -0.02 3.61 3.30
C ASP A 98 0.55 3.48 4.72
N ASP A 99 -0.17 2.80 5.60
CA ASP A 99 0.27 2.63 7.00
C ASP A 99 1.37 1.58 7.11
N ASN A 100 1.39 0.61 6.21
CA ASN A 100 2.45 -0.40 6.16
C ASN A 100 2.55 -1.06 4.78
N LEU A 101 3.52 -0.66 3.99
CA LEU A 101 3.85 -1.26 2.70
C LEU A 101 4.69 -2.53 2.90
N PRO A 102 4.20 -3.72 2.54
CA PRO A 102 5.00 -4.94 2.62
C PRO A 102 6.25 -4.86 1.77
N VAL A 103 7.40 -5.15 2.39
CA VAL A 103 8.68 -5.22 1.66
C VAL A 103 8.74 -6.53 0.87
N MET A 104 9.11 -6.42 -0.40
CA MET A 104 9.27 -7.55 -1.32
C MET A 104 10.76 -7.88 -1.53
N GLY A 105 11.04 -9.11 -2.03
CA GLY A 105 12.39 -9.55 -2.39
C GLY A 105 13.03 -10.48 -1.36
N TYR A 106 14.38 -10.64 -1.43
CA TYR A 106 15.15 -11.59 -0.63
C TYR A 106 15.76 -10.97 0.64
N GLY A 107 15.18 -9.95 1.19
CA GLY A 107 15.67 -9.33 2.43
C GLY A 107 15.06 -9.94 3.69
N SER A 108 15.72 -9.79 4.84
CA SER A 108 15.18 -10.19 6.15
C SER A 108 13.92 -9.42 6.55
N SER A 109 13.64 -8.29 5.91
CA SER A 109 12.40 -7.52 6.06
C SER A 109 11.26 -8.00 5.13
N SER A 110 11.53 -8.99 4.26
CA SER A 110 10.51 -9.53 3.37
C SER A 110 9.71 -10.63 4.07
N ILE A 111 8.41 -10.42 4.19
CA ILE A 111 7.46 -11.39 4.75
C ILE A 111 7.46 -12.66 3.91
N MET A 112 7.46 -12.56 2.59
CA MET A 112 7.46 -13.72 1.68
C MET A 112 8.72 -14.56 1.84
N TYR A 113 9.88 -13.92 2.02
CA TYR A 113 11.14 -14.64 2.24
C TYR A 113 11.14 -15.34 3.59
N SER A 114 10.62 -14.71 4.63
CA SER A 114 10.47 -15.34 5.95
C SER A 114 9.53 -16.55 5.89
N LEU A 115 8.39 -16.42 5.23
CA LEU A 115 7.44 -17.53 5.01
C LEU A 115 8.08 -18.69 4.24
N TRP A 116 8.84 -18.42 3.20
CA TRP A 116 9.51 -19.47 2.42
C TRP A 116 10.55 -20.23 3.24
N CYS A 117 11.23 -19.55 4.16
CA CYS A 117 12.21 -20.19 5.05
C CYS A 117 11.58 -21.01 6.19
N MET A 118 10.28 -20.90 6.42
CA MET A 118 9.56 -21.66 7.44
C MET A 118 9.36 -23.12 7.02
N SER A 119 9.38 -24.01 8.01
CA SER A 119 9.12 -25.43 7.78
C SER A 119 7.61 -25.71 7.76
N PRO A 120 7.11 -26.63 6.89
CA PRO A 120 5.69 -26.99 6.83
C PRO A 120 5.10 -27.59 8.12
N ASN A 121 5.93 -27.97 9.07
CA ASN A 121 5.51 -28.49 10.38
C ASN A 121 5.27 -27.40 11.43
N ILE A 122 5.17 -26.13 11.00
CA ILE A 122 4.88 -25.01 11.88
C ILE A 122 3.42 -24.61 11.73
N ASP A 123 2.69 -24.62 12.84
CA ASP A 123 1.35 -24.04 12.88
C ASP A 123 1.45 -22.50 12.85
N MET A 124 0.75 -21.85 11.93
CA MET A 124 0.74 -20.39 11.86
C MET A 124 0.13 -19.73 13.10
N ASN A 125 -0.71 -20.44 13.86
CA ASN A 125 -1.21 -19.93 15.12
C ASN A 125 -0.11 -19.74 16.17
N TRP A 126 0.94 -20.54 16.12
CA TRP A 126 2.11 -20.33 16.98
C TRP A 126 2.93 -19.14 16.53
N ALA A 127 3.10 -18.95 15.23
CA ALA A 127 3.82 -17.82 14.68
C ALA A 127 3.18 -16.48 15.00
N LYS A 128 1.86 -16.44 15.28
CA LYS A 128 1.16 -15.23 15.75
C LYS A 128 1.66 -14.73 17.09
N GLN A 129 2.18 -15.62 17.94
CA GLN A 129 2.86 -15.26 19.19
C GLN A 129 4.33 -14.93 18.91
N TYR A 130 4.55 -13.86 18.18
CA TYR A 130 5.88 -13.52 17.65
C TYR A 130 6.83 -12.88 18.68
N TRP A 131 6.39 -12.64 19.89
CA TRP A 131 7.25 -12.26 21.01
C TRP A 131 7.60 -13.47 21.87
N LEU A 132 8.81 -13.50 22.41
CA LEU A 132 9.13 -14.47 23.44
C LEU A 132 8.34 -14.17 24.72
N PRO A 133 7.75 -15.17 25.38
CA PRO A 133 7.03 -14.98 26.63
C PRO A 133 7.88 -14.27 27.68
N GLY A 134 7.33 -13.20 28.27
CA GLY A 134 8.04 -12.34 29.24
C GLY A 134 9.07 -11.39 28.64
N GLN A 135 9.19 -11.34 27.31
CA GLN A 135 10.06 -10.42 26.56
C GLN A 135 9.30 -9.69 25.48
N GLU A 136 8.02 -9.46 25.69
CA GLU A 136 7.15 -8.75 24.76
C GLU A 136 7.72 -7.34 24.49
N HIS A 137 7.71 -6.92 23.25
CA HIS A 137 8.30 -5.67 22.73
C HIS A 137 9.83 -5.56 22.88
N VAL A 138 10.52 -6.62 23.37
CA VAL A 138 11.98 -6.65 23.50
C VAL A 138 12.58 -7.64 22.53
N GLN A 139 12.13 -8.92 22.52
CA GLN A 139 12.72 -9.97 21.73
C GLN A 139 11.67 -10.78 20.98
N GLN A 140 11.79 -10.84 19.65
CA GLN A 140 10.95 -11.69 18.83
C GLN A 140 11.28 -13.18 18.98
N ASP A 141 10.28 -14.04 18.82
CA ASP A 141 10.49 -15.48 18.59
C ASP A 141 10.74 -15.73 17.08
N ALA A 142 12.01 -15.76 16.72
CA ALA A 142 12.44 -16.07 15.35
C ALA A 142 12.79 -17.56 15.18
N GLY A 143 12.60 -18.39 16.21
CA GLY A 143 12.93 -19.81 16.19
C GLY A 143 12.16 -20.60 15.14
N LEU A 144 10.98 -20.14 14.77
CA LEU A 144 10.09 -20.76 13.79
C LEU A 144 10.47 -20.50 12.34
N SER A 145 11.19 -19.42 12.05
CA SER A 145 11.47 -18.95 10.69
C SER A 145 12.90 -19.21 10.21
N GLY A 146 13.55 -20.23 10.78
CA GLY A 146 14.88 -20.67 10.31
C GLY A 146 15.98 -19.63 10.45
N GLY A 147 15.89 -18.76 11.46
CA GLY A 147 16.84 -17.65 11.68
C GLY A 147 16.54 -16.41 10.87
N LYS A 148 15.33 -16.29 10.33
CA LYS A 148 14.77 -15.07 9.75
C LYS A 148 13.78 -14.44 10.73
N ASN A 149 13.32 -13.22 10.42
CA ASN A 149 12.25 -12.63 11.20
C ASN A 149 10.99 -13.50 11.17
N ASN A 150 10.27 -13.56 12.28
CA ASN A 150 8.92 -14.10 12.26
C ASN A 150 8.05 -13.28 11.31
N PRO A 151 7.28 -13.90 10.38
CA PRO A 151 6.49 -13.15 9.40
C PRO A 151 5.44 -12.24 10.03
N TYR A 152 4.83 -12.62 11.17
CA TYR A 152 3.92 -11.73 11.90
C TYR A 152 4.66 -10.58 12.59
N PHE A 153 5.85 -10.83 13.15
CA PHE A 153 6.69 -9.75 13.65
C PHE A 153 7.01 -8.73 12.55
N THR A 154 7.37 -9.21 11.36
CA THR A 154 7.62 -8.31 10.23
C THR A 154 6.37 -7.53 9.83
N ALA A 155 5.20 -8.19 9.81
CA ALA A 155 3.94 -7.54 9.44
C ALA A 155 3.46 -6.49 10.46
N TYR A 156 3.70 -6.69 11.76
CA TYR A 156 3.14 -5.84 12.80
C TYR A 156 4.13 -4.85 13.41
N GLU A 157 5.42 -5.16 13.35
CA GLU A 157 6.45 -4.38 14.04
C GLU A 157 7.44 -3.66 13.10
N GLN A 158 7.68 -4.21 11.91
CA GLN A 158 8.51 -3.56 10.90
C GLN A 158 7.60 -2.71 9.99
N LEU A 159 7.34 -1.49 10.41
CA LEU A 159 6.42 -0.61 9.71
C LEU A 159 7.14 0.18 8.62
N ASN A 160 6.53 0.22 7.45
CA ASN A 160 7.04 0.92 6.29
C ASN A 160 5.91 1.80 5.72
N THR A 161 5.88 3.07 6.12
CA THR A 161 4.80 3.99 5.79
C THR A 161 5.12 4.81 4.55
N LEU A 162 4.09 5.20 3.81
CA LEU A 162 4.20 6.12 2.69
C LEU A 162 3.01 7.08 2.69
N ASP A 163 3.29 8.38 2.89
CA ASP A 163 2.36 9.46 2.65
C ASP A 163 2.72 10.15 1.34
N ARG A 164 1.79 10.18 0.40
CA ARG A 164 1.99 10.81 -0.90
C ARG A 164 0.91 11.82 -1.20
N ASP A 165 1.34 13.04 -1.47
CA ASP A 165 0.54 14.07 -2.10
C ASP A 165 0.97 14.24 -3.56
N ARG A 166 0.03 14.20 -4.50
CA ARG A 166 0.35 14.46 -5.91
C ARG A 166 -0.72 15.30 -6.57
N MET A 167 -0.27 16.30 -7.30
CA MET A 167 -1.10 17.13 -8.15
C MET A 167 -0.57 17.06 -9.57
N TYR A 168 -1.43 16.70 -10.51
CA TYR A 168 -1.09 16.69 -11.92
C TYR A 168 -2.24 17.20 -12.78
N GLY A 169 -1.90 17.77 -13.90
CA GLY A 169 -2.90 18.29 -14.80
C GLY A 169 -2.32 18.84 -16.08
N ASN A 170 -3.19 19.21 -16.95
CA ASN A 170 -2.85 19.86 -18.21
C ASN A 170 -3.92 20.84 -18.65
N THR A 171 -3.50 21.80 -19.46
CA THR A 171 -4.39 22.71 -20.17
C THR A 171 -4.02 22.67 -21.65
N ALA A 172 -5.02 22.49 -22.51
CA ALA A 172 -4.89 22.55 -23.95
C ALA A 172 -5.65 23.77 -24.48
N LEU A 173 -4.96 24.57 -25.28
CA LEU A 173 -5.52 25.67 -26.07
C LEU A 173 -5.70 25.18 -27.50
N ASN A 174 -6.93 25.11 -27.99
CA ASN A 174 -7.23 24.74 -29.36
C ASN A 174 -7.62 26.01 -30.13
N LEU A 175 -6.82 26.33 -31.13
CA LEU A 175 -6.95 27.53 -31.95
C LEU A 175 -7.37 27.14 -33.37
N HIS A 176 -8.55 27.56 -33.80
CA HIS A 176 -9.06 27.42 -35.17
C HIS A 176 -8.66 28.69 -35.96
N LEU A 177 -7.48 28.65 -36.59
CA LEU A 177 -6.88 29.85 -37.21
C LEU A 177 -7.48 30.14 -38.56
N TYR A 178 -7.76 29.12 -39.37
CA TYR A 178 -8.33 29.25 -40.72
C TYR A 178 -9.07 27.96 -41.11
N LYS A 179 -9.83 27.95 -42.22
CA LYS A 179 -10.45 26.72 -42.73
C LYS A 179 -9.40 25.64 -42.95
N GLY A 180 -9.49 24.55 -42.15
CA GLY A 180 -8.56 23.41 -42.22
C GLY A 180 -7.22 23.63 -41.51
N LEU A 181 -7.03 24.73 -40.76
CA LEU A 181 -5.82 24.96 -39.99
C LEU A 181 -6.16 25.12 -38.49
N ASP A 182 -5.89 24.07 -37.75
CA ASP A 182 -6.05 24.00 -36.29
C ASP A 182 -4.68 23.89 -35.62
N LEU A 183 -4.46 24.71 -34.60
CA LEU A 183 -3.26 24.67 -33.77
C LEU A 183 -3.66 24.27 -32.34
N MET A 184 -3.02 23.24 -31.78
CA MET A 184 -3.16 22.86 -30.39
C MET A 184 -1.86 23.14 -29.64
N LEU A 185 -1.95 23.91 -28.57
CA LEU A 185 -0.88 24.11 -27.60
C LEU A 185 -1.29 23.46 -26.30
N ARG A 186 -0.48 22.51 -25.78
CA ARG A 186 -0.76 21.84 -24.50
C ARG A 186 0.42 22.01 -23.54
N GLY A 187 0.12 22.48 -22.34
CA GLY A 187 1.03 22.52 -21.20
C GLY A 187 0.52 21.60 -20.09
N GLY A 188 1.43 20.98 -19.36
CA GLY A 188 1.10 20.12 -18.22
C GLY A 188 2.04 20.33 -17.04
N ILE A 189 1.53 20.02 -15.86
CA ILE A 189 2.28 20.02 -14.60
C ILE A 189 2.09 18.67 -13.93
N ASP A 190 3.13 18.18 -13.24
CA ASP A 190 3.07 17.02 -12.36
C ASP A 190 3.99 17.29 -11.17
N PHE A 191 3.41 17.39 -10.00
CA PHE A 191 4.12 17.64 -8.76
C PHE A 191 3.75 16.56 -7.74
N SER A 192 4.74 15.95 -7.10
CA SER A 192 4.54 14.97 -6.04
C SER A 192 5.46 15.23 -4.87
N ARG A 193 4.94 14.95 -3.67
CA ARG A 193 5.68 14.90 -2.42
C ARG A 193 5.44 13.54 -1.79
N ASP A 194 6.54 12.80 -1.54
CA ASP A 194 6.53 11.51 -0.83
C ASP A 194 7.22 11.69 0.51
N LEU A 195 6.55 11.29 1.57
CA LEU A 195 7.14 11.11 2.88
C LEU A 195 7.13 9.61 3.20
N ARG A 196 8.32 9.04 3.43
CA ARG A 196 8.46 7.63 3.76
C ARG A 196 9.13 7.48 5.13
N SER A 197 8.62 6.54 5.91
CA SER A 197 9.22 6.16 7.17
C SER A 197 9.38 4.64 7.24
N THR A 198 10.52 4.19 7.75
CA THR A 198 10.76 2.77 7.97
C THR A 198 11.18 2.57 9.42
N ARG A 199 10.45 1.72 10.12
CA ARG A 199 10.72 1.38 11.52
C ARG A 199 11.19 -0.07 11.62
N HIS A 200 12.38 -0.26 12.20
CA HIS A 200 12.93 -1.58 12.53
C HIS A 200 13.11 -1.71 14.04
N PRO A 201 12.38 -2.60 14.72
CA PRO A 201 12.64 -2.93 16.12
C PRO A 201 14.02 -3.53 16.33
N LYS A 202 14.61 -3.36 17.52
CA LYS A 202 15.96 -3.85 17.84
C LYS A 202 16.14 -5.36 17.68
N SER A 203 15.07 -6.15 17.88
CA SER A 203 15.12 -7.60 17.70
C SER A 203 15.02 -8.08 16.25
N SER A 204 14.94 -7.16 15.29
CA SER A 204 14.91 -7.48 13.86
C SER A 204 16.23 -8.10 13.41
N TYR A 205 16.15 -9.19 12.65
CA TYR A 205 17.29 -9.73 11.88
C TYR A 205 17.52 -8.91 10.60
N SER A 206 17.53 -7.61 10.69
CA SER A 206 17.82 -6.76 9.54
C SER A 206 19.21 -6.18 9.70
N TYR A 207 20.00 -6.40 8.71
CA TYR A 207 21.28 -5.69 8.50
C TYR A 207 22.25 -5.70 9.69
N LYS A 208 23.04 -6.74 9.75
CA LYS A 208 24.40 -6.64 10.29
C LYS A 208 25.34 -6.36 9.14
#